data_d77def7f55013a115627b0a6170b38fb
#
_entry.id   d77def7f55013a115627b0a6170b38fb
#
_cell.length_a   1.000
_cell.length_b   1.000
_cell.length_c   1.000
_cell.angle_alpha   90.00
_cell.angle_beta   90.00
_cell.angle_gamma   90.00
#
_symmetry.space_group_name_H-M   'P 1'
#
loop_
_entity.id
_entity.type
_entity.pdbx_description
1 polymer ?
#
loop_
_entity_poly.entity_id
_entity_poly.type
_entity_poly.pdbx_seq_one_letter_code
_entity_poly.pdbx_strand_id
1 'polypeptide(L)'
;MKVQLNSLEKDYHLSIAYPVKADLAESWDLIASNAGFTKWFPQLRIEEDKLIFEMEDFREEMELLVYQENQVIAYDWDGAKVSFHFENRDQCSYIRFEELIPKDFGNEFSNAAKDMTGWLVQNECLTAILNQQKLPDIDQAREKWQAFVAEQIK
;
A
#
# COMPACT_ATOMS: atom_id res chain seq x y z
N MET A 1 8.31 11.12 3.35
CA MET A 1 6.95 10.58 3.51
C MET A 1 6.30 11.18 4.75
N LYS A 2 5.04 11.51 4.63
CA LYS A 2 4.26 11.97 5.76
C LYS A 2 3.36 10.82 6.21
N VAL A 3 3.52 10.36 7.45
CA VAL A 3 2.83 9.20 7.97
C VAL A 3 1.98 9.58 9.18
N GLN A 4 0.72 9.16 9.17
CA GLN A 4 -0.19 9.34 10.30
C GLN A 4 -0.88 8.02 10.59
N LEU A 5 -0.94 7.63 11.84
CA LEU A 5 -1.63 6.43 12.28
C LEU A 5 -2.53 6.80 13.45
N ASN A 6 -3.82 6.68 13.25
CA ASN A 6 -4.84 7.03 14.23
C ASN A 6 -5.55 5.79 14.74
N SER A 7 -5.81 5.76 16.04
CA SER A 7 -6.59 4.69 16.66
C SER A 7 -8.04 5.17 16.79
N LEU A 8 -8.94 4.49 16.10
CA LEU A 8 -10.37 4.74 16.17
C LEU A 8 -11.00 3.73 17.15
N GLU A 9 -12.32 3.72 17.26
CA GLU A 9 -12.98 2.81 18.19
C GLU A 9 -12.70 1.34 17.86
N LYS A 10 -12.91 0.94 16.61
CA LYS A 10 -12.75 -0.46 16.19
C LYS A 10 -11.66 -0.68 15.17
N ASP A 11 -11.10 0.39 14.63
CA ASP A 11 -10.15 0.33 13.52
C ASP A 11 -8.92 1.18 13.80
N TYR A 12 -7.85 0.88 13.06
CA TYR A 12 -6.75 1.83 12.89
C TYR A 12 -6.89 2.46 11.50
N HIS A 13 -6.50 3.71 11.39
CA HIS A 13 -6.44 4.43 10.12
C HIS A 13 -4.99 4.84 9.85
N LEU A 14 -4.38 4.25 8.85
CA LEU A 14 -3.02 4.56 8.41
C LEU A 14 -3.08 5.42 7.16
N SER A 15 -2.38 6.54 7.17
CA SER A 15 -2.26 7.43 6.02
C SER A 15 -0.80 7.68 5.72
N ILE A 16 -0.40 7.50 4.47
CA ILE A 16 0.97 7.72 4.02
C ILE A 16 0.90 8.59 2.76
N ALA A 17 1.56 9.76 2.79
CA ALA A 17 1.51 10.67 1.65
C ALA A 17 2.93 11.10 1.27
N TYR A 18 3.20 11.19 -0.03
CA TYR A 18 4.53 11.56 -0.50
C TYR A 18 4.50 12.11 -1.93
N PRO A 19 5.38 13.08 -2.22
CA PRO A 19 5.59 13.53 -3.58
C PRO A 19 6.57 12.59 -4.30
N VAL A 20 6.39 12.43 -5.60
CA VAL A 20 7.31 11.66 -6.44
C VAL A 20 7.61 12.43 -7.71
N LYS A 21 8.79 12.21 -8.28
CA LYS A 21 9.21 12.86 -9.53
C LYS A 21 8.50 12.31 -10.75
N ALA A 22 8.06 11.06 -10.68
CA ALA A 22 7.35 10.42 -11.78
C ALA A 22 6.04 11.15 -12.07
N ASP A 23 5.64 11.17 -13.33
CA ASP A 23 4.37 11.78 -13.70
C ASP A 23 3.19 10.86 -13.31
N LEU A 24 1.98 11.36 -13.55
CA LEU A 24 0.76 10.67 -13.13
C LEU A 24 0.63 9.28 -13.79
N ALA A 25 0.89 9.20 -15.09
CA ALA A 25 0.78 7.94 -15.84
C ALA A 25 1.80 6.89 -15.34
N GLU A 26 3.04 7.31 -15.11
CA GLU A 26 4.06 6.40 -14.60
C GLU A 26 3.71 5.89 -13.19
N SER A 27 3.22 6.79 -12.35
CA SER A 27 2.83 6.44 -10.99
C SER A 27 1.67 5.44 -10.99
N TRP A 28 0.67 5.70 -11.80
CA TRP A 28 -0.47 4.79 -11.96
C TRP A 28 -0.03 3.42 -12.48
N ASP A 29 0.79 3.42 -13.54
CA ASP A 29 1.25 2.16 -14.13
C ASP A 29 2.03 1.30 -13.16
N LEU A 30 2.83 1.92 -12.29
CA LEU A 30 3.56 1.15 -11.29
C LEU A 30 2.64 0.58 -10.21
N ILE A 31 1.75 1.41 -9.68
CA ILE A 31 0.96 1.05 -8.49
C ILE A 31 -0.27 0.22 -8.83
N ALA A 32 -0.90 0.50 -9.97
CA ALA A 32 -2.25 0.01 -10.25
C ALA A 32 -2.38 -0.85 -11.51
N SER A 33 -1.28 -1.31 -12.10
CA SER A 33 -1.34 -2.21 -13.25
C SER A 33 -0.64 -3.53 -12.96
N ASN A 34 -1.02 -4.56 -13.72
CA ASN A 34 -0.39 -5.88 -13.55
C ASN A 34 1.10 -5.85 -13.85
N ALA A 35 1.51 -5.10 -14.88
CA ALA A 35 2.93 -4.93 -15.17
C ALA A 35 3.67 -4.26 -14.02
N GLY A 36 3.04 -3.25 -13.41
CA GLY A 36 3.61 -2.55 -12.27
C GLY A 36 3.75 -3.42 -11.04
N PHE A 37 2.73 -4.21 -10.72
CA PHE A 37 2.77 -5.11 -9.56
C PHE A 37 3.98 -6.03 -9.59
N THR A 38 4.43 -6.47 -10.76
CA THR A 38 5.60 -7.36 -10.85
C THR A 38 6.87 -6.71 -10.28
N LYS A 39 6.89 -5.39 -10.17
CA LYS A 39 8.05 -4.64 -9.70
C LYS A 39 8.06 -4.40 -8.20
N TRP A 40 6.90 -4.36 -7.55
CA TRP A 40 6.85 -4.07 -6.12
C TRP A 40 5.99 -5.03 -5.32
N PHE A 41 5.06 -5.74 -5.95
CA PHE A 41 4.21 -6.70 -5.25
C PHE A 41 3.81 -7.83 -6.21
N PRO A 42 4.77 -8.70 -6.55
CA PRO A 42 4.57 -9.68 -7.64
C PRO A 42 3.49 -10.73 -7.37
N GLN A 43 3.03 -10.86 -6.14
CA GLN A 43 1.96 -11.79 -5.80
C GLN A 43 0.58 -11.27 -6.20
N LEU A 44 0.48 -9.98 -6.56
CA LEU A 44 -0.80 -9.37 -6.91
C LEU A 44 -1.02 -9.29 -8.41
N ARG A 45 -2.27 -9.43 -8.80
CA ARG A 45 -2.72 -9.11 -10.16
C ARG A 45 -4.20 -8.76 -10.14
N ILE A 46 -4.62 -7.98 -11.13
CA ILE A 46 -6.02 -7.63 -11.34
C ILE A 46 -6.59 -8.52 -12.43
N GLU A 47 -7.72 -9.17 -12.16
CA GLU A 47 -8.48 -9.94 -13.14
C GLU A 47 -9.92 -9.49 -13.05
N GLU A 48 -10.42 -8.83 -14.13
CA GLU A 48 -11.75 -8.26 -14.17
C GLU A 48 -11.98 -7.29 -13.02
N ASP A 49 -12.89 -7.57 -12.10
CA ASP A 49 -13.21 -6.73 -10.95
C ASP A 49 -12.60 -7.27 -9.65
N LYS A 50 -11.57 -8.11 -9.75
CA LYS A 50 -10.95 -8.75 -8.60
C LYS A 50 -9.48 -8.42 -8.51
N LEU A 51 -8.98 -8.28 -7.29
CA LEU A 51 -7.57 -8.26 -6.97
C LEU A 51 -7.22 -9.65 -6.45
N ILE A 52 -6.26 -10.31 -7.10
CA ILE A 52 -5.88 -11.68 -6.78
C ILE A 52 -4.53 -11.65 -6.10
N PHE A 53 -4.45 -12.25 -4.92
CA PHE A 53 -3.19 -12.53 -4.23
C PHE A 53 -2.90 -14.01 -4.36
N GLU A 54 -1.75 -14.36 -4.93
CA GLU A 54 -1.42 -15.76 -5.15
C GLU A 54 0.04 -16.04 -4.85
N MET A 55 0.28 -17.03 -3.99
CA MET A 55 1.61 -17.55 -3.65
C MET A 55 1.51 -19.06 -3.57
N GLU A 56 2.34 -19.76 -4.35
CA GLU A 56 2.41 -21.23 -4.32
C GLU A 56 1.03 -21.88 -4.24
N ASP A 57 0.66 -22.42 -3.08
CA ASP A 57 -0.60 -23.11 -2.87
C ASP A 57 -1.71 -22.24 -2.31
N PHE A 58 -1.45 -20.94 -2.10
CA PHE A 58 -2.41 -20.02 -1.52
C PHE A 58 -2.92 -19.04 -2.57
N ARG A 59 -4.24 -18.91 -2.65
CA ARG A 59 -4.88 -17.96 -3.55
C ARG A 59 -6.04 -17.29 -2.83
N GLU A 60 -6.09 -15.97 -2.89
CA GLU A 60 -7.18 -15.20 -2.33
C GLU A 60 -7.69 -14.20 -3.37
N GLU A 61 -9.00 -14.13 -3.50
CA GLU A 61 -9.64 -13.16 -4.38
C GLU A 61 -10.26 -12.06 -3.51
N MET A 62 -9.90 -10.82 -3.79
CA MET A 62 -10.41 -9.66 -3.06
C MET A 62 -11.14 -8.75 -4.04
N GLU A 63 -12.08 -7.98 -3.52
CA GLU A 63 -12.91 -7.13 -4.35
C GLU A 63 -12.20 -5.84 -4.70
N LEU A 64 -12.20 -5.49 -6.00
CA LEU A 64 -11.71 -4.21 -6.49
C LEU A 64 -12.86 -3.22 -6.37
N LEU A 65 -12.75 -2.29 -5.43
CA LEU A 65 -13.85 -1.39 -5.07
C LEU A 65 -13.94 -0.18 -5.97
N VAL A 66 -12.80 0.43 -6.31
CA VAL A 66 -12.72 1.58 -7.21
C VAL A 66 -11.51 1.41 -8.11
N TYR A 67 -11.68 1.71 -9.39
CA TYR A 67 -10.57 1.65 -10.34
C TYR A 67 -10.77 2.75 -11.38
N GLN A 68 -10.24 3.94 -11.07
CA GLN A 68 -10.35 5.12 -11.95
C GLN A 68 -8.95 5.53 -12.35
N GLU A 69 -8.61 5.29 -13.61
CA GLU A 69 -7.27 5.51 -14.14
C GLU A 69 -6.74 6.91 -13.79
N ASN A 70 -5.51 6.95 -13.29
CA ASN A 70 -4.81 8.17 -12.89
C ASN A 70 -5.45 8.93 -11.73
N GLN A 71 -6.44 8.34 -11.06
CA GLN A 71 -7.14 9.01 -9.96
C GLN A 71 -7.13 8.19 -8.68
N VAL A 72 -7.73 7.01 -8.70
CA VAL A 72 -7.83 6.21 -7.48
C VAL A 72 -7.97 4.72 -7.78
N ILE A 73 -7.27 3.91 -6.99
CA ILE A 73 -7.51 2.48 -6.90
C ILE A 73 -7.81 2.16 -5.44
N ALA A 74 -8.88 1.41 -5.21
CA ALA A 74 -9.26 0.98 -3.86
C ALA A 74 -9.73 -0.46 -3.91
N TYR A 75 -9.38 -1.22 -2.90
CA TYR A 75 -9.75 -2.63 -2.85
C TYR A 75 -9.91 -3.12 -1.42
N ASP A 76 -10.66 -4.21 -1.29
CA ASP A 76 -10.74 -4.94 -0.05
C ASP A 76 -9.41 -5.69 0.15
N TRP A 77 -8.91 -5.66 1.37
CA TRP A 77 -7.64 -6.30 1.73
C TRP A 77 -7.89 -7.24 2.90
N ASP A 78 -8.56 -8.35 2.59
CA ASP A 78 -8.91 -9.38 3.57
C ASP A 78 -9.66 -8.81 4.79
N GLY A 79 -10.61 -7.91 4.52
CA GLY A 79 -11.40 -7.25 5.55
C GLY A 79 -10.95 -5.84 5.90
N ALA A 80 -9.72 -5.48 5.57
CA ALA A 80 -9.27 -4.09 5.62
C ALA A 80 -9.62 -3.41 4.29
N LYS A 81 -9.54 -2.08 4.26
CA LYS A 81 -9.76 -1.31 3.02
C LYS A 81 -8.53 -0.50 2.72
N VAL A 82 -8.00 -0.69 1.51
CA VAL A 82 -6.78 -0.04 1.04
C VAL A 82 -7.11 0.83 -0.16
N SER A 83 -6.53 2.02 -0.22
CA SER A 83 -6.66 2.88 -1.38
C SER A 83 -5.38 3.66 -1.66
N PHE A 84 -5.15 3.92 -2.94
CA PHE A 84 -4.12 4.85 -3.42
C PHE A 84 -4.81 5.94 -4.21
N HIS A 85 -4.55 7.18 -3.84
CA HIS A 85 -5.06 8.36 -4.51
C HIS A 85 -3.92 9.08 -5.20
N PHE A 86 -4.15 9.53 -6.44
CA PHE A 86 -3.12 10.13 -7.29
C PHE A 86 -3.51 11.56 -7.61
N GLU A 87 -2.59 12.48 -7.42
CA GLU A 87 -2.80 13.88 -7.70
C GLU A 87 -1.63 14.41 -8.54
N ASN A 88 -1.96 15.14 -9.61
CA ASN A 88 -0.95 15.74 -10.47
C ASN A 88 -0.52 17.08 -9.87
N ARG A 89 0.81 17.29 -9.75
CA ARG A 89 1.37 18.54 -9.23
C ARG A 89 2.58 18.94 -10.06
N ASP A 90 2.40 19.87 -11.00
CA ASP A 90 3.50 20.49 -11.78
C ASP A 90 4.50 19.46 -12.32
N GLN A 91 4.05 18.55 -13.18
CA GLN A 91 4.87 17.52 -13.82
C GLN A 91 5.36 16.43 -12.87
N CYS A 92 4.97 16.52 -11.61
CA CYS A 92 5.22 15.50 -10.60
C CYS A 92 3.90 14.92 -10.15
N SER A 93 3.94 13.92 -9.28
CA SER A 93 2.75 13.34 -8.71
C SER A 93 2.81 13.40 -7.20
N TYR A 94 1.66 13.45 -6.59
CA TYR A 94 1.50 13.32 -5.14
C TYR A 94 0.64 12.10 -4.88
N ILE A 95 1.12 11.19 -4.06
CA ILE A 95 0.46 9.91 -3.81
C ILE A 95 0.03 9.86 -2.35
N ARG A 96 -1.21 9.46 -2.14
CA ARG A 96 -1.74 9.26 -0.79
C ARG A 96 -2.27 7.84 -0.68
N PHE A 97 -1.67 7.07 0.20
CA PHE A 97 -2.12 5.74 0.56
C PHE A 97 -2.94 5.82 1.83
N GLU A 98 -4.03 5.07 1.89
CA GLU A 98 -4.85 4.96 3.10
C GLU A 98 -5.23 3.51 3.35
N GLU A 99 -5.18 3.12 4.61
CA GLU A 99 -5.69 1.84 5.04
C GLU A 99 -6.57 2.01 6.26
N LEU A 100 -7.78 1.47 6.19
CA LEU A 100 -8.66 1.35 7.34
C LEU A 100 -8.68 -0.14 7.70
N ILE A 101 -8.10 -0.48 8.85
CA ILE A 101 -7.91 -1.87 9.23
C ILE A 101 -8.51 -2.16 10.60
N PRO A 102 -9.36 -3.20 10.72
CA PRO A 102 -9.94 -3.57 12.01
C PRO A 102 -8.83 -3.90 13.03
N LYS A 103 -9.03 -3.47 14.27
CA LYS A 103 -8.06 -3.76 15.33
C LYS A 103 -7.89 -5.25 15.58
N ASP A 104 -8.95 -6.02 15.33
CA ASP A 104 -8.92 -7.47 15.45
C ASP A 104 -8.57 -8.19 14.14
N PHE A 105 -8.12 -7.44 13.13
CA PHE A 105 -7.63 -8.01 11.88
C PHE A 105 -6.57 -9.06 12.19
N GLY A 106 -6.71 -10.21 11.56
CA GLY A 106 -5.70 -11.24 11.73
C GLY A 106 -6.09 -12.54 11.07
N ASN A 107 -5.07 -13.26 10.68
CA ASN A 107 -5.15 -14.61 10.17
C ASN A 107 -3.90 -15.34 10.64
N GLU A 108 -3.66 -16.54 10.12
CA GLU A 108 -2.48 -17.30 10.52
C GLU A 108 -1.15 -16.68 10.07
N PHE A 109 -1.19 -15.69 9.18
CA PHE A 109 0.01 -15.07 8.62
C PHE A 109 0.27 -13.66 9.12
N SER A 110 -0.75 -12.94 9.59
CA SER A 110 -0.60 -11.53 9.88
C SER A 110 -1.57 -11.05 10.96
N ASN A 111 -1.34 -9.83 11.42
CA ASN A 111 -2.24 -9.09 12.31
C ASN A 111 -2.20 -7.62 11.87
N ALA A 112 -2.98 -6.75 12.52
CA ALA A 112 -3.07 -5.35 12.10
C ALA A 112 -1.70 -4.65 12.13
N ALA A 113 -0.92 -4.86 13.18
CA ALA A 113 0.40 -4.22 13.30
C ALA A 113 1.36 -4.68 12.20
N LYS A 114 1.40 -5.97 11.92
CA LYS A 114 2.26 -6.52 10.86
C LYS A 114 1.81 -6.03 9.48
N ASP A 115 0.51 -5.98 9.25
CA ASP A 115 -0.03 -5.54 7.96
C ASP A 115 0.31 -4.08 7.70
N MET A 116 0.10 -3.21 8.68
CA MET A 116 0.44 -1.80 8.53
C MET A 116 1.95 -1.61 8.32
N THR A 117 2.76 -2.37 9.02
CA THR A 117 4.22 -2.34 8.83
C THR A 117 4.58 -2.72 7.39
N GLY A 118 3.94 -3.75 6.86
CA GLY A 118 4.17 -4.17 5.48
C GLY A 118 3.84 -3.07 4.48
N TRP A 119 2.72 -2.38 4.66
CA TRP A 119 2.35 -1.27 3.79
C TRP A 119 3.32 -0.10 3.89
N LEU A 120 3.83 0.20 5.08
CA LEU A 120 4.85 1.24 5.25
C LEU A 120 6.12 0.91 4.47
N VAL A 121 6.58 -0.34 4.56
CA VAL A 121 7.74 -0.79 3.80
C VAL A 121 7.47 -0.72 2.29
N GLN A 122 6.31 -1.17 1.85
CA GLN A 122 5.96 -1.14 0.43
C GLN A 122 5.90 0.30 -0.11
N ASN A 123 5.31 1.21 0.64
CA ASN A 123 5.24 2.60 0.20
C ASN A 123 6.63 3.27 0.17
N GLU A 124 7.53 2.89 1.06
CA GLU A 124 8.90 3.36 0.99
C GLU A 124 9.60 2.87 -0.28
N CYS A 125 9.36 1.61 -0.66
CA CYS A 125 9.87 1.07 -1.93
C CYS A 125 9.27 1.78 -3.14
N LEU A 126 7.95 2.03 -3.13
CA LEU A 126 7.31 2.76 -4.21
C LEU A 126 7.90 4.16 -4.37
N THR A 127 8.13 4.86 -3.26
CA THR A 127 8.75 6.17 -3.27
C THR A 127 10.13 6.13 -3.94
N ALA A 128 10.93 5.12 -3.59
CA ALA A 128 12.26 4.96 -4.16
C ALA A 128 12.20 4.69 -5.67
N ILE A 129 11.32 3.79 -6.09
CA ILE A 129 11.18 3.45 -7.52
C ILE A 129 10.75 4.68 -8.32
N LEU A 130 9.72 5.38 -7.85
CA LEU A 130 9.15 6.52 -8.58
C LEU A 130 10.08 7.75 -8.58
N ASN A 131 11.02 7.81 -7.65
CA ASN A 131 12.04 8.86 -7.60
C ASN A 131 13.38 8.41 -8.19
N GLN A 132 13.45 7.21 -8.76
CA GLN A 132 14.67 6.64 -9.33
C GLN A 132 15.82 6.61 -8.32
N GLN A 133 15.50 6.25 -7.09
CA GLN A 133 16.45 6.15 -5.99
C GLN A 133 16.69 4.68 -5.66
N LYS A 134 17.78 4.43 -4.94
CA LYS A 134 18.09 3.08 -4.47
C LYS A 134 16.99 2.59 -3.52
N LEU A 135 16.61 1.33 -3.68
CA LEU A 135 15.65 0.70 -2.78
C LEU A 135 16.18 0.67 -1.35
N PRO A 136 15.31 0.83 -0.35
CA PRO A 136 15.74 0.71 1.04
C PRO A 136 16.16 -0.72 1.36
N ASP A 137 16.98 -0.87 2.39
CA ASP A 137 17.24 -2.18 2.97
C ASP A 137 15.95 -2.65 3.63
N ILE A 138 15.40 -3.75 3.15
CA ILE A 138 14.07 -4.21 3.57
C ILE A 138 14.04 -4.56 5.07
N ASP A 139 15.07 -5.22 5.57
CA ASP A 139 15.12 -5.59 6.98
C ASP A 139 15.20 -4.37 7.89
N GLN A 140 16.02 -3.39 7.52
CA GLN A 140 16.12 -2.14 8.28
C GLN A 140 14.81 -1.35 8.22
N ALA A 141 14.19 -1.28 7.05
CA ALA A 141 12.91 -0.59 6.90
C ALA A 141 11.83 -1.25 7.74
N ARG A 142 11.76 -2.57 7.71
CA ARG A 142 10.78 -3.32 8.52
C ARG A 142 10.97 -3.06 10.00
N GLU A 143 12.21 -3.11 10.47
CA GLU A 143 12.54 -2.88 11.88
C GLU A 143 12.13 -1.47 12.32
N LYS A 144 12.45 -0.48 11.49
CA LYS A 144 12.09 0.92 11.74
C LYS A 144 10.57 1.09 11.84
N TRP A 145 9.83 0.55 10.87
CA TRP A 145 8.38 0.73 10.83
C TRP A 145 7.66 -0.12 11.87
N GLN A 146 8.19 -1.30 12.23
CA GLN A 146 7.65 -2.07 13.37
C GLN A 146 7.70 -1.25 14.65
N ALA A 147 8.82 -0.58 14.90
CA ALA A 147 8.97 0.25 16.09
C ALA A 147 8.00 1.43 16.07
N PHE A 148 7.84 2.07 14.91
CA PHE A 148 6.89 3.17 14.74
C PHE A 148 5.45 2.72 15.03
N VAL A 149 5.02 1.63 14.42
CA VAL A 149 3.65 1.13 14.60
C VAL A 149 3.42 0.74 16.05
N ALA A 150 4.35 0.02 16.67
CA ALA A 150 4.22 -0.40 18.07
C ALA A 150 4.05 0.80 19.00
N GLU A 151 4.77 1.89 18.74
CA GLU A 151 4.67 3.11 19.56
C GLU A 151 3.32 3.80 19.38
N GLN A 152 2.81 3.83 18.13
CA GLN A 152 1.57 4.55 17.81
C GLN A 152 0.32 3.83 18.33
N ILE A 153 0.35 2.52 18.46
CA ILE A 153 -0.83 1.74 18.87
C ILE A 153 -0.83 1.31 20.32
N LYS A 154 0.09 1.82 21.10
CA LYS A 154 0.15 1.57 22.54
C LYS A 154 -1.15 1.91 23.23
#